data_bb6c6f05b2b54d515e727d89cfd8fe4b
#
_entry.id   bb6c6f05b2b54d515e727d89cfd8fe4b
#
_cell.length_a   1.000
_cell.length_b   1.000
_cell.length_c   1.000
_cell.angle_alpha   90.00
_cell.angle_beta   90.00
_cell.angle_gamma   90.00
#
_symmetry.space_group_name_H-M   'P 1'
#
loop_
_entity.id
_entity.type
_entity.pdbx_description
1 polymer ?
#
loop_
_entity_poly.entity_id
_entity_poly.type
_entity_poly.pdbx_seq_one_letter_code
_entity_poly.pdbx_strand_id
1 'polypeptide(L)'
;MKQIIKRGSFFTLMFMLLGCLSLYAADNDLITKQITIQLEKAGTLPDRIGSSRKYKITNLKIIGEINGTDLRMIREMAGRDYIGNSTDGKLSVLDLSEAKIVEGGDCYYNDYHHYDYYTSNDVIGWYAFMDCYRLTSLTLPAGITEIDYSAFYGCSGLTSLTLPAGITKIGSWAFRGCSGLTSLTLPAGITSIGSYAFYGCSGLTSLTLPAGITRIGSWAFQGCSGLTSLTLPAGITWIGYSTFEGCSGLTSLTLTSGISEIGDGTFVGCSGLKEVRFCINDNLDTYLTKGHPYIGVNCGIKYYINDKEITSIEIPSNVTTLGNYVFEGCSGLTSLTLPAGITEIGDGAFSYCSGLTSIYVYAEIVPKIGRVEFTGVDAKKCTLYVPMGTYSDYWLSDFGDYFENIVEFEATGIDKTTTSTDVEEVARYSVNGQRLSAPTKGLNIVKYSDGSVKKVAVR
;
A
#
# COMPACT_ATOMS: atom_id res chain seq x y z
N MET A 1 5.18 80.90 -13.34
CA MET A 1 4.81 79.85 -12.37
C MET A 1 4.24 78.59 -12.98
N LYS A 2 3.76 78.54 -14.22
CA LYS A 2 3.18 77.29 -14.86
C LYS A 2 4.19 76.35 -15.52
N GLN A 3 5.45 76.67 -15.64
CA GLN A 3 6.48 75.81 -16.26
C GLN A 3 7.30 74.98 -15.25
N ILE A 4 7.30 75.31 -13.97
CA ILE A 4 8.06 74.60 -12.94
C ILE A 4 7.31 73.37 -12.43
N ILE A 5 5.96 73.42 -12.47
CA ILE A 5 5.13 72.28 -12.01
C ILE A 5 5.17 71.09 -13.00
N LYS A 6 5.38 71.35 -14.30
CA LYS A 6 5.52 70.25 -15.30
C LYS A 6 6.84 69.48 -15.23
N ARG A 7 7.92 70.10 -14.72
CA ARG A 7 9.21 69.42 -14.58
C ARG A 7 9.29 68.56 -13.32
N GLY A 8 8.63 68.96 -12.22
CA GLY A 8 8.57 68.17 -10.98
C GLY A 8 7.78 66.88 -11.12
N SER A 9 6.64 66.92 -11.86
CA SER A 9 5.81 65.72 -12.11
C SER A 9 6.50 64.69 -13.03
N PHE A 10 7.34 65.17 -13.94
CA PHE A 10 8.08 64.26 -14.83
C PHE A 10 9.21 63.54 -14.10
N PHE A 11 9.90 64.23 -13.20
CA PHE A 11 10.96 63.61 -12.38
C PHE A 11 10.39 62.63 -11.33
N THR A 12 9.25 62.92 -10.71
CA THR A 12 8.59 62.00 -9.77
C THR A 12 8.02 60.78 -10.50
N LEU A 13 7.47 60.92 -11.70
CA LEU A 13 6.98 59.79 -12.52
C LEU A 13 8.17 58.94 -13.03
N MET A 14 9.31 59.56 -13.38
CA MET A 14 10.50 58.85 -13.80
C MET A 14 11.19 58.10 -12.64
N PHE A 15 11.19 58.65 -11.40
CA PHE A 15 11.66 57.94 -10.21
C PHE A 15 10.69 56.82 -9.78
N MET A 16 9.35 56.96 -9.92
CA MET A 16 8.42 55.88 -9.71
C MET A 16 8.55 54.78 -10.79
N LEU A 17 8.77 55.14 -12.07
CA LEU A 17 9.05 54.16 -13.12
C LEU A 17 10.41 53.46 -12.93
N LEU A 18 11.43 54.16 -12.48
CA LEU A 18 12.72 53.56 -12.13
C LEU A 18 12.63 52.71 -10.86
N GLY A 19 11.81 53.08 -9.89
CA GLY A 19 11.52 52.29 -8.70
C GLY A 19 10.70 51.04 -9.01
N CYS A 20 9.71 51.10 -9.93
CA CYS A 20 9.00 49.93 -10.41
C CYS A 20 9.85 49.02 -11.29
N LEU A 21 10.78 49.59 -12.09
CA LEU A 21 11.73 48.81 -12.88
C LEU A 21 12.76 48.10 -11.99
N SER A 22 13.14 48.69 -10.84
CA SER A 22 14.03 48.00 -9.88
C SER A 22 13.33 46.91 -9.07
N LEU A 23 12.01 46.98 -8.88
CA LEU A 23 11.20 45.91 -8.27
C LEU A 23 10.91 44.73 -9.27
N TYR A 24 10.93 45.02 -10.58
CA TYR A 24 10.83 43.96 -11.61
C TYR A 24 12.19 43.38 -12.01
N ALA A 25 13.30 44.06 -11.69
CA ALA A 25 14.64 43.58 -11.98
C ALA A 25 15.18 42.58 -10.94
N ALA A 26 14.46 42.37 -9.82
CA ALA A 26 14.89 41.45 -8.76
C ALA A 26 14.72 39.96 -9.10
N ASP A 27 13.92 39.61 -10.13
CA ASP A 27 13.68 38.21 -10.52
C ASP A 27 14.53 37.74 -11.73
N ASN A 28 15.24 38.68 -12.40
CA ASN A 28 16.04 38.40 -13.60
C ASN A 28 17.51 38.02 -13.31
N ASP A 29 17.89 37.87 -12.05
CA ASP A 29 19.28 37.60 -11.65
C ASP A 29 19.53 36.09 -11.38
N LEU A 30 18.54 35.24 -11.60
CA LEU A 30 18.68 33.81 -11.42
C LEU A 30 19.44 33.17 -12.59
N ILE A 31 20.34 32.23 -12.24
CA ILE A 31 21.11 31.46 -13.20
C ILE A 31 20.32 30.15 -13.47
N THR A 32 19.46 30.19 -14.50
CA THR A 32 18.57 29.07 -14.86
C THR A 32 19.20 28.07 -15.84
N LYS A 33 20.21 28.53 -16.60
CA LYS A 33 21.01 27.65 -17.45
C LYS A 33 21.81 26.68 -16.55
N GLN A 34 21.88 25.41 -16.93
CA GLN A 34 22.68 24.43 -16.20
C GLN A 34 24.14 24.88 -16.07
N ILE A 35 24.62 24.95 -14.84
CA ILE A 35 26.02 25.15 -14.50
C ILE A 35 26.65 23.79 -14.24
N THR A 36 27.67 23.43 -15.01
CA THR A 36 28.46 22.22 -14.78
C THR A 36 29.76 22.57 -14.07
N ILE A 37 30.04 21.91 -12.96
CA ILE A 37 31.27 22.08 -12.18
C ILE A 37 32.03 20.77 -12.11
N GLN A 38 33.26 20.81 -12.63
CA GLN A 38 34.21 19.71 -12.46
C GLN A 38 35.00 19.98 -11.15
N LEU A 39 34.95 19.00 -10.23
CA LEU A 39 35.74 19.02 -9.00
C LEU A 39 36.96 18.10 -9.17
N GLU A 40 38.14 18.67 -9.05
CA GLU A 40 39.43 17.95 -9.04
C GLU A 40 39.69 17.31 -7.65
N LYS A 41 39.02 17.84 -6.62
CA LYS A 41 39.16 17.39 -5.23
C LYS A 41 37.84 17.58 -4.50
N ALA A 42 37.41 16.60 -3.72
CA ALA A 42 36.27 16.71 -2.83
C ALA A 42 36.46 17.85 -1.81
N GLY A 43 35.34 18.52 -1.47
CA GLY A 43 35.32 19.65 -0.53
C GLY A 43 35.61 21.02 -1.16
N THR A 44 35.76 21.12 -2.48
CA THR A 44 36.15 22.41 -3.15
C THR A 44 34.99 23.11 -3.88
N LEU A 45 33.77 22.62 -3.79
CA LEU A 45 32.59 23.26 -4.39
C LEU A 45 32.40 24.71 -3.89
N PRO A 46 32.58 25.02 -2.57
CA PRO A 46 32.49 26.41 -2.07
C PRO A 46 33.44 27.36 -2.78
N ASP A 47 34.68 26.96 -3.06
CA ASP A 47 35.67 27.77 -3.74
C ASP A 47 35.30 28.00 -5.22
N ARG A 48 34.68 27.02 -5.86
CA ARG A 48 34.28 27.07 -7.28
C ARG A 48 33.05 27.94 -7.53
N ILE A 49 32.08 27.94 -6.64
CA ILE A 49 30.83 28.71 -6.77
C ILE A 49 30.97 30.09 -6.14
N GLY A 50 31.50 30.15 -4.93
CA GLY A 50 31.58 31.38 -4.11
C GLY A 50 30.24 31.81 -3.52
N SER A 51 30.33 32.61 -2.45
CA SER A 51 29.15 33.01 -1.65
C SER A 51 28.14 33.88 -2.40
N SER A 52 28.60 34.71 -3.35
CA SER A 52 27.72 35.63 -4.09
C SER A 52 26.83 34.96 -5.13
N ARG A 53 27.19 33.78 -5.63
CA ARG A 53 26.44 33.04 -6.69
C ARG A 53 25.63 31.88 -6.18
N LYS A 54 25.94 31.33 -4.99
CA LYS A 54 25.31 30.08 -4.48
C LYS A 54 23.78 30.15 -4.40
N TYR A 55 23.20 31.32 -4.13
CA TYR A 55 21.74 31.49 -4.02
C TYR A 55 21.05 31.89 -5.33
N LYS A 56 21.82 32.07 -6.43
CA LYS A 56 21.27 32.40 -7.75
C LYS A 56 21.15 31.22 -8.70
N ILE A 57 21.90 30.15 -8.45
CA ILE A 57 21.95 28.95 -9.28
C ILE A 57 20.70 28.09 -9.01
N THR A 58 19.94 27.79 -10.07
CA THR A 58 18.75 26.95 -9.99
C THR A 58 19.00 25.55 -10.58
N ASN A 59 20.02 25.39 -11.42
CA ASN A 59 20.32 24.14 -12.12
C ASN A 59 21.83 23.88 -12.08
N LEU A 60 22.22 22.80 -11.37
CA LEU A 60 23.62 22.47 -11.10
C LEU A 60 23.91 21.02 -11.48
N LYS A 61 24.99 20.81 -12.23
CA LYS A 61 25.62 19.52 -12.44
C LYS A 61 27.00 19.50 -11.80
N ILE A 62 27.32 18.43 -11.07
CA ILE A 62 28.63 18.24 -10.45
C ILE A 62 29.25 16.96 -11.01
N ILE A 63 30.51 17.03 -11.35
CA ILE A 63 31.36 15.94 -11.85
C ILE A 63 32.55 15.80 -10.90
N GLY A 64 32.89 14.56 -10.52
CA GLY A 64 34.01 14.25 -9.64
C GLY A 64 33.59 13.90 -8.22
N GLU A 65 34.55 13.84 -7.29
CA GLU A 65 34.28 13.45 -5.91
C GLU A 65 33.69 14.60 -5.10
N ILE A 66 32.66 14.30 -4.28
CA ILE A 66 32.03 15.23 -3.35
C ILE A 66 32.03 14.65 -1.93
N ASN A 67 32.20 15.50 -0.92
CA ASN A 67 32.18 15.13 0.48
C ASN A 67 31.24 16.02 1.31
N GLY A 68 31.32 15.95 2.64
CA GLY A 68 30.46 16.68 3.56
C GLY A 68 30.48 18.20 3.35
N THR A 69 31.63 18.80 3.03
CA THR A 69 31.78 20.26 2.76
C THR A 69 30.98 20.65 1.51
N ASP A 70 31.03 19.84 0.45
CA ASP A 70 30.28 20.07 -0.79
C ASP A 70 28.78 19.89 -0.55
N LEU A 71 28.39 18.81 0.15
CA LEU A 71 26.99 18.50 0.45
C LEU A 71 26.36 19.59 1.34
N ARG A 72 27.11 20.13 2.31
CA ARG A 72 26.69 21.28 3.13
C ARG A 72 26.32 22.49 2.25
N MET A 73 27.15 22.83 1.28
CA MET A 73 26.86 23.93 0.34
C MET A 73 25.66 23.61 -0.55
N ILE A 74 25.54 22.38 -1.07
CA ILE A 74 24.39 21.94 -1.87
C ILE A 74 23.08 22.10 -1.07
N ARG A 75 23.06 21.73 0.22
CA ARG A 75 21.91 21.94 1.10
C ARG A 75 21.55 23.42 1.22
N GLU A 76 22.53 24.27 1.46
CA GLU A 76 22.31 25.75 1.51
C GLU A 76 21.72 26.27 0.20
N MET A 77 22.20 25.80 -0.94
CA MET A 77 21.67 26.16 -2.25
C MET A 77 20.24 25.63 -2.46
N ALA A 78 19.90 24.49 -1.86
CA ALA A 78 18.58 23.86 -1.91
C ALA A 78 17.58 24.37 -0.85
N GLY A 79 17.95 25.39 -0.08
CA GLY A 79 17.06 26.09 0.85
C GLY A 79 17.23 25.74 2.33
N ARG A 80 18.24 24.95 2.71
CA ARG A 80 18.49 24.56 4.11
C ARG A 80 19.98 24.60 4.47
N ASP A 81 20.34 25.24 5.57
CA ASP A 81 21.69 25.15 6.10
C ASP A 81 21.96 23.83 6.86
N TYR A 82 23.15 23.70 7.40
CA TYR A 82 23.58 22.48 8.09
C TYR A 82 22.90 22.26 9.46
N ILE A 83 22.26 23.26 10.05
CA ILE A 83 21.45 23.14 11.28
C ILE A 83 19.95 23.19 11.00
N GLY A 84 19.54 23.12 9.73
CA GLY A 84 18.15 23.03 9.32
C GLY A 84 17.42 24.37 9.15
N ASN A 85 18.09 25.51 9.30
CA ASN A 85 17.48 26.81 9.04
C ASN A 85 17.24 27.04 7.54
N SER A 86 16.23 27.84 7.24
CA SER A 86 15.94 28.25 5.86
C SER A 86 17.03 29.19 5.32
N THR A 87 17.38 28.99 4.05
CA THR A 87 18.30 29.85 3.29
C THR A 87 17.59 30.43 2.06
N ASP A 88 18.24 31.42 1.42
CA ASP A 88 17.76 32.02 0.17
C ASP A 88 18.03 31.15 -1.07
N GLY A 89 18.52 29.92 -0.89
CA GLY A 89 18.85 28.99 -1.96
C GLY A 89 17.71 28.77 -2.94
N LYS A 90 18.02 28.68 -4.23
CA LYS A 90 17.07 28.55 -5.34
C LYS A 90 17.33 27.27 -6.18
N LEU A 91 18.24 26.40 -5.73
CA LEU A 91 18.59 25.17 -6.46
C LEU A 91 17.36 24.26 -6.54
N SER A 92 16.91 24.01 -7.75
CA SER A 92 15.74 23.17 -8.02
C SER A 92 16.09 21.91 -8.81
N VAL A 93 17.15 21.95 -9.62
CA VAL A 93 17.63 20.80 -10.40
C VAL A 93 19.08 20.52 -10.02
N LEU A 94 19.35 19.30 -9.56
CA LEU A 94 20.68 18.83 -9.18
C LEU A 94 20.99 17.51 -9.90
N ASP A 95 22.04 17.54 -10.71
CA ASP A 95 22.56 16.36 -11.41
C ASP A 95 23.90 15.93 -10.80
N LEU A 96 23.88 14.79 -10.11
CA LEU A 96 25.05 14.13 -9.52
C LEU A 96 25.41 12.83 -10.27
N SER A 97 24.89 12.61 -11.47
CA SER A 97 25.06 11.35 -12.22
C SER A 97 26.54 10.98 -12.47
N GLU A 98 27.41 11.99 -12.60
CA GLU A 98 28.85 11.84 -12.79
C GLU A 98 29.67 12.23 -11.53
N ALA A 99 28.98 12.38 -10.39
CA ALA A 99 29.63 12.58 -9.11
C ALA A 99 29.86 11.23 -8.39
N LYS A 100 30.74 11.26 -7.39
CA LYS A 100 30.96 10.15 -6.45
C LYS A 100 30.95 10.71 -5.03
N ILE A 101 30.15 10.14 -4.14
CA ILE A 101 30.16 10.52 -2.73
C ILE A 101 31.31 9.79 -2.03
N VAL A 102 32.15 10.56 -1.35
CA VAL A 102 33.28 10.05 -0.57
C VAL A 102 33.20 10.52 0.87
N GLU A 103 33.77 9.77 1.79
CA GLU A 103 33.83 10.14 3.20
C GLU A 103 34.67 11.40 3.43
N GLY A 104 34.40 12.12 4.53
CA GLY A 104 35.20 13.29 4.96
C GLY A 104 34.51 14.63 4.72
N GLY A 105 35.32 15.70 4.83
CA GLY A 105 34.81 17.06 4.80
C GLY A 105 34.14 17.48 6.11
N ASP A 106 33.48 18.66 6.08
CA ASP A 106 32.72 19.17 7.23
C ASP A 106 31.44 18.38 7.44
N CYS A 107 30.84 18.47 8.65
CA CYS A 107 29.51 17.96 8.86
C CYS A 107 28.53 18.68 7.92
N TYR A 108 27.69 17.92 7.21
CA TYR A 108 26.70 18.49 6.31
C TYR A 108 25.36 18.75 7.00
N TYR A 109 25.10 18.10 8.12
CA TYR A 109 23.91 18.30 8.94
C TYR A 109 24.23 18.08 10.42
N ASN A 110 23.72 18.98 11.27
CA ASN A 110 23.75 18.88 12.72
C ASN A 110 22.31 18.91 13.22
N ASP A 111 21.87 17.87 13.91
CA ASP A 111 20.51 17.80 14.40
C ASP A 111 20.30 18.60 15.69
N TYR A 112 19.04 18.69 16.18
CA TYR A 112 18.69 19.42 17.40
C TYR A 112 19.24 18.76 18.70
N HIS A 113 19.77 17.54 18.60
CA HIS A 113 20.53 16.88 19.67
C HIS A 113 22.04 17.15 19.59
N HIS A 114 22.48 18.00 18.63
CA HIS A 114 23.85 18.36 18.35
C HIS A 114 24.74 17.20 17.86
N TYR A 115 24.13 16.19 17.19
CA TYR A 115 24.90 15.17 16.51
C TYR A 115 25.28 15.65 15.10
N ASP A 116 26.57 15.51 14.79
CA ASP A 116 27.14 15.86 13.48
C ASP A 116 27.07 14.68 12.52
N TYR A 117 26.59 14.91 11.31
CA TYR A 117 26.49 13.90 10.26
C TYR A 117 27.46 14.21 9.12
N TYR A 118 28.23 13.21 8.74
CA TYR A 118 29.28 13.27 7.75
C TYR A 118 28.98 12.31 6.58
N THR A 119 29.59 12.57 5.40
CA THR A 119 29.44 11.67 4.27
C THR A 119 30.19 10.36 4.49
N SER A 120 29.63 9.27 3.93
CA SER A 120 30.25 7.97 3.80
C SER A 120 30.30 7.58 2.33
N ASN A 121 31.26 6.72 1.96
CA ASN A 121 31.46 6.31 0.58
C ASN A 121 30.20 5.65 0.00
N ASP A 122 29.74 6.18 -1.15
CA ASP A 122 28.63 5.65 -1.93
C ASP A 122 27.30 5.47 -1.16
N VAL A 123 27.07 6.32 -0.13
CA VAL A 123 25.85 6.33 0.70
C VAL A 123 25.21 7.73 0.67
N ILE A 124 23.91 7.79 0.46
CA ILE A 124 23.10 8.97 0.81
C ILE A 124 22.82 8.87 2.30
N GLY A 125 23.63 9.54 3.12
CA GLY A 125 23.64 9.41 4.58
C GLY A 125 22.42 10.00 5.27
N TRP A 126 22.35 9.85 6.58
CA TRP A 126 21.28 10.37 7.44
C TRP A 126 21.04 11.84 7.23
N TYR A 127 19.79 12.25 6.97
CA TYR A 127 19.37 13.63 6.77
C TYR A 127 20.05 14.39 5.61
N ALA A 128 20.73 13.68 4.68
CA ALA A 128 21.57 14.30 3.65
C ALA A 128 20.88 15.43 2.86
N PHE A 129 19.60 15.26 2.52
CA PHE A 129 18.77 16.25 1.83
C PHE A 129 17.51 16.61 2.63
N MET A 130 17.49 16.36 3.96
CA MET A 130 16.33 16.66 4.79
C MET A 130 15.87 18.10 4.58
N ASP A 131 14.55 18.26 4.34
CA ASP A 131 13.85 19.53 4.10
C ASP A 131 14.38 20.37 2.92
N CYS A 132 15.12 19.77 2.00
CA CYS A 132 15.52 20.45 0.77
C CYS A 132 14.33 20.61 -0.21
N TYR A 133 13.28 21.29 0.25
CA TYR A 133 11.98 21.41 -0.44
C TYR A 133 12.04 22.20 -1.76
N ARG A 134 13.15 22.87 -2.05
CA ARG A 134 13.37 23.57 -3.33
C ARG A 134 13.75 22.62 -4.46
N LEU A 135 14.33 21.45 -4.13
CA LEU A 135 14.68 20.47 -5.15
C LEU A 135 13.41 19.90 -5.78
N THR A 136 13.31 20.01 -7.09
CA THR A 136 12.24 19.44 -7.91
C THR A 136 12.72 18.21 -8.70
N SER A 137 14.02 18.18 -9.05
CA SER A 137 14.66 17.07 -9.75
C SER A 137 16.03 16.79 -9.19
N LEU A 138 16.31 15.51 -8.93
CA LEU A 138 17.61 15.04 -8.45
C LEU A 138 18.01 13.75 -9.18
N THR A 139 19.20 13.75 -9.76
CA THR A 139 19.84 12.54 -10.28
C THR A 139 20.98 12.14 -9.35
N LEU A 140 20.92 10.93 -8.79
CA LEU A 140 21.92 10.41 -7.86
C LEU A 140 23.12 9.80 -8.61
N PRO A 141 24.31 9.72 -7.96
CA PRO A 141 25.46 9.01 -8.50
C PRO A 141 25.16 7.53 -8.73
N ALA A 142 25.66 6.96 -9.81
CA ALA A 142 25.43 5.57 -10.19
C ALA A 142 25.95 4.56 -9.15
N GLY A 143 26.98 4.94 -8.37
CA GLY A 143 27.62 4.08 -7.36
C GLY A 143 26.87 3.97 -6.03
N ILE A 144 25.79 4.70 -5.82
CA ILE A 144 25.06 4.69 -4.54
C ILE A 144 24.46 3.30 -4.27
N THR A 145 24.72 2.81 -3.05
CA THR A 145 24.27 1.48 -2.58
C THR A 145 23.18 1.56 -1.51
N GLU A 146 23.13 2.66 -0.76
CA GLU A 146 22.16 2.85 0.33
C GLU A 146 21.60 4.27 0.37
N ILE A 147 20.33 4.37 0.74
CA ILE A 147 19.66 5.62 1.17
C ILE A 147 19.29 5.42 2.63
N ASP A 148 19.90 6.21 3.48
CA ASP A 148 19.79 6.04 4.93
C ASP A 148 18.59 6.78 5.55
N TYR A 149 18.54 6.78 6.89
CA TYR A 149 17.48 7.36 7.71
C TYR A 149 17.23 8.82 7.35
N SER A 150 15.96 9.16 7.07
CA SER A 150 15.50 10.55 6.80
C SER A 150 16.27 11.28 5.68
N ALA A 151 16.95 10.56 4.78
CA ALA A 151 17.83 11.16 3.79
C ALA A 151 17.16 12.25 2.92
N PHE A 152 15.88 12.06 2.57
CA PHE A 152 15.04 13.01 1.80
C PHE A 152 13.79 13.43 2.55
N TYR A 153 13.77 13.33 3.88
CA TYR A 153 12.62 13.75 4.70
C TYR A 153 12.22 15.20 4.33
N GLY A 154 10.92 15.43 4.07
CA GLY A 154 10.41 16.77 3.80
C GLY A 154 10.78 17.38 2.45
N CYS A 155 11.38 16.63 1.52
CA CYS A 155 11.64 17.09 0.15
C CYS A 155 10.34 17.20 -0.65
N SER A 156 9.41 18.04 -0.20
CA SER A 156 8.04 18.13 -0.75
C SER A 156 7.98 18.66 -2.19
N GLY A 157 9.01 19.36 -2.65
CA GLY A 157 9.11 19.83 -4.03
C GLY A 157 9.60 18.78 -5.02
N LEU A 158 10.18 17.65 -4.53
CA LEU A 158 10.79 16.65 -5.38
C LEU A 158 9.72 15.90 -6.18
N THR A 159 9.69 16.13 -7.50
CA THR A 159 8.71 15.51 -8.41
C THR A 159 9.30 14.33 -9.17
N SER A 160 10.63 14.33 -9.35
CA SER A 160 11.36 13.30 -10.10
C SER A 160 12.65 12.93 -9.37
N LEU A 161 12.81 11.63 -9.14
CA LEU A 161 14.03 11.03 -8.59
C LEU A 161 14.31 9.72 -9.30
N THR A 162 15.52 9.59 -9.85
CA THR A 162 15.99 8.32 -10.41
C THR A 162 16.91 7.63 -9.41
N LEU A 163 16.52 6.44 -8.97
CA LEU A 163 17.31 5.61 -8.08
C LEU A 163 18.30 4.75 -8.89
N PRO A 164 19.60 4.77 -8.57
CA PRO A 164 20.59 3.89 -9.21
C PRO A 164 20.30 2.41 -8.96
N ALA A 165 20.67 1.56 -9.93
CA ALA A 165 20.42 0.12 -9.88
C ALA A 165 21.15 -0.59 -8.71
N GLY A 166 22.24 -0.01 -8.18
CA GLY A 166 23.03 -0.54 -7.08
C GLY A 166 22.39 -0.43 -5.69
N ILE A 167 21.27 0.31 -5.55
CA ILE A 167 20.65 0.48 -4.24
C ILE A 167 20.03 -0.82 -3.76
N THR A 168 20.41 -1.23 -2.54
CA THR A 168 19.93 -2.45 -1.87
C THR A 168 19.09 -2.16 -0.63
N LYS A 169 19.14 -0.91 -0.10
CA LYS A 169 18.46 -0.51 1.15
C LYS A 169 17.86 0.88 1.05
N ILE A 170 16.60 0.98 1.51
CA ILE A 170 15.92 2.26 1.78
C ILE A 170 15.63 2.31 3.27
N GLY A 171 16.25 3.26 3.96
CA GLY A 171 16.15 3.46 5.40
C GLY A 171 14.78 3.94 5.86
N SER A 172 14.56 3.90 7.18
CA SER A 172 13.34 4.45 7.78
C SER A 172 13.25 5.96 7.54
N TRP A 173 12.03 6.46 7.28
CA TRP A 173 11.73 7.88 7.05
C TRP A 173 12.39 8.49 5.80
N ALA A 174 13.07 7.69 4.97
CA ALA A 174 13.95 8.16 3.90
C ALA A 174 13.30 9.19 2.97
N PHE A 175 12.05 8.98 2.57
CA PHE A 175 11.27 9.88 1.71
C PHE A 175 10.00 10.41 2.39
N ARG A 176 9.94 10.41 3.73
CA ARG A 176 8.76 10.89 4.43
C ARG A 176 8.44 12.33 4.02
N GLY A 177 7.18 12.58 3.64
CA GLY A 177 6.72 13.92 3.27
C GLY A 177 7.17 14.40 1.89
N CYS A 178 7.71 13.53 1.03
CA CYS A 178 7.99 13.84 -0.38
C CYS A 178 6.66 13.90 -1.18
N SER A 179 5.79 14.82 -0.82
CA SER A 179 4.43 14.91 -1.36
C SER A 179 4.36 15.27 -2.85
N GLY A 180 5.43 15.85 -3.40
CA GLY A 180 5.56 16.15 -4.83
C GLY A 180 5.91 14.94 -5.70
N LEU A 181 6.42 13.85 -5.10
CA LEU A 181 6.89 12.68 -5.85
C LEU A 181 5.71 11.94 -6.49
N THR A 182 5.67 11.91 -7.82
CA THR A 182 4.53 11.36 -8.57
C THR A 182 4.72 9.89 -8.96
N SER A 183 5.96 9.48 -9.17
CA SER A 183 6.31 8.10 -9.50
C SER A 183 7.70 7.77 -8.97
N LEU A 184 7.91 6.53 -8.58
CA LEU A 184 9.21 6.02 -8.17
C LEU A 184 9.36 4.56 -8.59
N THR A 185 10.43 4.27 -9.33
CA THR A 185 10.82 2.89 -9.64
C THR A 185 11.89 2.44 -8.67
N LEU A 186 11.60 1.40 -7.91
CA LEU A 186 12.54 0.80 -6.96
C LEU A 186 13.47 -0.18 -7.69
N PRO A 187 14.80 -0.10 -7.49
CA PRO A 187 15.76 -1.03 -8.09
C PRO A 187 15.53 -2.48 -7.66
N ALA A 188 15.89 -3.41 -8.54
CA ALA A 188 15.70 -4.85 -8.32
C ALA A 188 16.47 -5.41 -7.10
N GLY A 189 17.54 -4.74 -6.68
CA GLY A 189 18.36 -5.13 -5.52
C GLY A 189 17.72 -4.87 -4.16
N ILE A 190 16.62 -4.11 -4.10
CA ILE A 190 15.96 -3.78 -2.83
C ILE A 190 15.24 -5.02 -2.28
N THR A 191 15.59 -5.42 -1.06
CA THR A 191 14.98 -6.55 -0.35
C THR A 191 14.06 -6.12 0.80
N SER A 192 14.20 -4.88 1.27
CA SER A 192 13.36 -4.33 2.34
C SER A 192 13.17 -2.82 2.23
N ILE A 193 12.03 -2.33 2.72
CA ILE A 193 11.71 -0.90 2.85
C ILE A 193 11.56 -0.60 4.34
N GLY A 194 12.25 0.46 4.80
CA GLY A 194 12.23 0.90 6.19
C GLY A 194 10.87 1.44 6.65
N SER A 195 10.63 1.49 7.96
CA SER A 195 9.41 2.06 8.53
C SER A 195 9.29 3.55 8.17
N TYR A 196 8.05 4.01 7.87
CA TYR A 196 7.76 5.39 7.45
C TYR A 196 8.49 5.86 6.18
N ALA A 197 9.12 4.96 5.40
CA ALA A 197 10.02 5.37 4.31
C ALA A 197 9.36 6.31 3.30
N PHE A 198 8.09 6.11 2.96
CA PHE A 198 7.30 6.94 2.04
C PHE A 198 6.05 7.54 2.69
N TYR A 199 6.05 7.69 4.03
CA TYR A 199 4.93 8.26 4.76
C TYR A 199 4.55 9.63 4.20
N GLY A 200 3.28 9.83 3.85
CA GLY A 200 2.77 11.11 3.34
C GLY A 200 3.26 11.48 1.94
N CYS A 201 3.76 10.53 1.14
CA CYS A 201 4.03 10.75 -0.28
C CYS A 201 2.72 10.80 -1.07
N SER A 202 1.88 11.79 -0.79
CA SER A 202 0.50 11.89 -1.31
C SER A 202 0.41 12.06 -2.83
N GLY A 203 1.48 12.54 -3.48
CA GLY A 203 1.58 12.66 -4.93
C GLY A 203 1.85 11.34 -5.66
N LEU A 204 2.30 10.29 -4.94
CA LEU A 204 2.71 9.03 -5.54
C LEU A 204 1.49 8.30 -6.13
N THR A 205 1.41 8.23 -7.46
CA THR A 205 0.27 7.65 -8.17
C THR A 205 0.49 6.19 -8.57
N SER A 206 1.75 5.80 -8.73
CA SER A 206 2.14 4.43 -9.07
C SER A 206 3.37 4.00 -8.29
N LEU A 207 3.37 2.74 -7.87
CA LEU A 207 4.46 2.09 -7.16
C LEU A 207 4.68 0.69 -7.73
N THR A 208 5.89 0.43 -8.20
CA THR A 208 6.30 -0.92 -8.59
C THR A 208 7.30 -1.44 -7.57
N LEU A 209 6.91 -2.49 -6.85
CA LEU A 209 7.76 -3.18 -5.90
C LEU A 209 8.60 -4.24 -6.64
N PRO A 210 9.91 -4.32 -6.41
CA PRO A 210 10.77 -5.31 -7.06
C PRO A 210 10.46 -6.73 -6.56
N ALA A 211 10.67 -7.74 -7.43
CA ALA A 211 10.37 -9.13 -7.11
C ALA A 211 11.16 -9.67 -5.90
N GLY A 212 12.34 -9.11 -5.62
CA GLY A 212 13.23 -9.51 -4.51
C GLY A 212 12.81 -8.97 -3.13
N ILE A 213 11.78 -8.10 -3.06
CA ILE A 213 11.38 -7.52 -1.78
C ILE A 213 10.71 -8.57 -0.90
N THR A 214 11.12 -8.64 0.36
CA THR A 214 10.59 -9.60 1.34
C THR A 214 9.87 -8.93 2.52
N ARG A 215 10.21 -7.66 2.81
CA ARG A 215 9.67 -6.93 3.98
C ARG A 215 9.37 -5.47 3.67
N ILE A 216 8.23 -5.00 4.18
CA ILE A 216 7.83 -3.59 4.13
C ILE A 216 7.56 -3.13 5.56
N GLY A 217 8.29 -2.11 6.01
CA GLY A 217 8.22 -1.58 7.37
C GLY A 217 6.87 -0.94 7.71
N SER A 218 6.58 -0.84 9.02
CA SER A 218 5.36 -0.21 9.52
C SER A 218 5.25 1.24 9.04
N TRP A 219 4.03 1.67 8.68
CA TRP A 219 3.71 3.02 8.17
C TRP A 219 4.48 3.41 6.91
N ALA A 220 5.10 2.46 6.19
CA ALA A 220 6.01 2.78 5.09
C ALA A 220 5.34 3.61 3.98
N PHE A 221 4.08 3.38 3.68
CA PHE A 221 3.29 4.09 2.66
C PHE A 221 2.03 4.76 3.24
N GLN A 222 1.97 4.97 4.57
CA GLN A 222 0.80 5.62 5.19
C GLN A 222 0.58 6.99 4.56
N GLY A 223 -0.68 7.28 4.18
CA GLY A 223 -1.06 8.56 3.58
C GLY A 223 -0.60 8.76 2.13
N CYS A 224 -0.17 7.71 1.42
CA CYS A 224 0.06 7.76 -0.02
C CYS A 224 -1.28 7.82 -0.78
N SER A 225 -2.05 8.89 -0.58
CA SER A 225 -3.43 9.04 -1.06
C SER A 225 -3.58 9.07 -2.59
N GLY A 226 -2.50 9.35 -3.33
CA GLY A 226 -2.47 9.31 -4.79
C GLY A 226 -2.35 7.91 -5.39
N LEU A 227 -1.94 6.91 -4.59
CA LEU A 227 -1.69 5.55 -5.08
C LEU A 227 -3.01 4.89 -5.53
N THR A 228 -3.07 4.46 -6.80
CA THR A 228 -4.32 3.94 -7.41
C THR A 228 -4.39 2.43 -7.45
N SER A 229 -3.26 1.75 -7.53
CA SER A 229 -3.18 0.28 -7.54
C SER A 229 -1.92 -0.20 -6.83
N LEU A 230 -2.01 -1.38 -6.23
CA LEU A 230 -0.90 -2.03 -5.54
C LEU A 230 -0.89 -3.51 -5.86
N THR A 231 0.24 -3.99 -6.37
CA THR A 231 0.52 -5.42 -6.53
C THR A 231 1.70 -5.77 -5.65
N LEU A 232 1.47 -6.69 -4.71
CA LEU A 232 2.53 -7.20 -3.83
C LEU A 232 3.22 -8.37 -4.52
N PRO A 233 4.56 -8.36 -4.68
CA PRO A 233 5.31 -9.47 -5.25
C PRO A 233 5.22 -10.74 -4.41
N ALA A 234 5.35 -11.90 -5.04
CA ALA A 234 5.27 -13.21 -4.37
C ALA A 234 6.34 -13.43 -3.28
N GLY A 235 7.45 -12.69 -3.33
CA GLY A 235 8.52 -12.75 -2.33
C GLY A 235 8.21 -12.09 -1.00
N ILE A 236 7.16 -11.26 -0.90
CA ILE A 236 6.82 -10.58 0.35
C ILE A 236 6.31 -11.58 1.37
N THR A 237 6.97 -11.59 2.54
CA THR A 237 6.60 -12.43 3.68
C THR A 237 6.06 -11.62 4.86
N TRP A 238 6.44 -10.35 4.98
CA TRP A 238 6.05 -9.51 6.11
C TRP A 238 5.70 -8.07 5.67
N ILE A 239 4.55 -7.61 6.13
CA ILE A 239 4.05 -6.23 5.98
C ILE A 239 3.79 -5.68 7.38
N GLY A 240 4.39 -4.54 7.71
CA GLY A 240 4.27 -3.91 9.02
C GLY A 240 2.90 -3.29 9.31
N TYR A 241 2.72 -2.79 10.54
CA TYR A 241 1.50 -2.12 10.97
C TYR A 241 1.20 -0.87 10.13
N SER A 242 -0.08 -0.63 9.81
CA SER A 242 -0.56 0.60 9.14
C SER A 242 0.23 0.96 7.86
N THR A 243 0.81 -0.03 7.20
CA THR A 243 1.76 0.21 6.08
C THR A 243 1.13 1.00 4.94
N PHE A 244 -0.13 0.74 4.58
CA PHE A 244 -0.89 1.44 3.53
C PHE A 244 -2.09 2.20 4.09
N GLU A 245 -2.11 2.49 5.40
CA GLU A 245 -3.19 3.24 6.03
C GLU A 245 -3.38 4.59 5.33
N GLY A 246 -4.65 4.95 5.05
CA GLY A 246 -4.98 6.22 4.40
C GLY A 246 -4.59 6.32 2.92
N CYS A 247 -4.26 5.22 2.25
CA CYS A 247 -4.11 5.17 0.79
C CYS A 247 -5.48 5.29 0.10
N SER A 248 -6.15 6.42 0.27
CA SER A 248 -7.55 6.63 -0.12
C SER A 248 -7.81 6.55 -1.64
N GLY A 249 -6.78 6.73 -2.46
CA GLY A 249 -6.87 6.58 -3.92
C GLY A 249 -6.78 5.13 -4.40
N LEU A 250 -6.40 4.18 -3.51
CA LEU A 250 -6.20 2.79 -3.89
C LEU A 250 -7.54 2.14 -4.28
N THR A 251 -7.67 1.72 -5.54
CA THR A 251 -8.90 1.11 -6.08
C THR A 251 -8.80 -0.40 -6.23
N SER A 252 -7.59 -0.93 -6.37
CA SER A 252 -7.32 -2.35 -6.57
C SER A 252 -6.10 -2.78 -5.77
N LEU A 253 -6.20 -3.91 -5.08
CA LEU A 253 -5.16 -4.54 -4.29
C LEU A 253 -4.97 -5.98 -4.73
N THR A 254 -3.75 -6.39 -5.05
CA THR A 254 -3.42 -7.79 -5.33
C THR A 254 -2.49 -8.33 -4.24
N LEU A 255 -2.95 -9.35 -3.52
CA LEU A 255 -2.21 -10.07 -2.48
C LEU A 255 -1.72 -11.41 -3.02
N THR A 256 -0.50 -11.77 -2.68
CA THR A 256 0.13 -13.03 -3.09
C THR A 256 0.22 -14.02 -1.94
N SER A 257 0.33 -15.31 -2.24
CA SER A 257 0.35 -16.40 -1.24
C SER A 257 1.59 -16.44 -0.34
N GLY A 258 2.65 -15.68 -0.66
CA GLY A 258 3.90 -15.63 0.12
C GLY A 258 3.79 -14.92 1.46
N ILE A 259 2.74 -14.15 1.68
CA ILE A 259 2.59 -13.29 2.87
C ILE A 259 2.27 -14.16 4.07
N SER A 260 3.16 -14.16 5.07
CA SER A 260 2.98 -14.88 6.33
C SER A 260 2.45 -14.00 7.46
N GLU A 261 2.65 -12.69 7.36
CA GLU A 261 2.22 -11.72 8.37
C GLU A 261 1.91 -10.36 7.76
N ILE A 262 0.74 -9.82 8.09
CA ILE A 262 0.34 -8.45 7.78
C ILE A 262 -0.03 -7.78 9.11
N GLY A 263 0.58 -6.64 9.39
CA GLY A 263 0.32 -5.87 10.63
C GLY A 263 -1.08 -5.26 10.67
N ASP A 264 -1.59 -5.04 11.88
CA ASP A 264 -2.89 -4.41 12.08
C ASP A 264 -2.98 -3.04 11.42
N GLY A 265 -4.18 -2.70 10.96
CA GLY A 265 -4.46 -1.39 10.36
C GLY A 265 -3.84 -1.16 8.97
N THR A 266 -3.21 -2.17 8.37
CA THR A 266 -2.42 -2.02 7.13
C THR A 266 -3.20 -1.31 6.02
N PHE A 267 -4.49 -1.55 5.86
CA PHE A 267 -5.32 -0.95 4.82
C PHE A 267 -6.45 -0.06 5.38
N VAL A 268 -6.39 0.34 6.65
CA VAL A 268 -7.38 1.26 7.24
C VAL A 268 -7.41 2.57 6.46
N GLY A 269 -8.60 3.07 6.13
CA GLY A 269 -8.77 4.32 5.40
C GLY A 269 -8.45 4.23 3.89
N CYS A 270 -8.26 3.03 3.32
CA CYS A 270 -8.21 2.82 1.87
C CYS A 270 -9.61 2.97 1.25
N SER A 271 -10.23 4.14 1.43
CA SER A 271 -11.66 4.39 1.12
C SER A 271 -12.03 4.26 -0.37
N GLY A 272 -11.04 4.29 -1.26
CA GLY A 272 -11.22 4.08 -2.69
C GLY A 272 -11.27 2.62 -3.13
N LEU A 273 -10.95 1.67 -2.24
CA LEU A 273 -10.78 0.25 -2.60
C LEU A 273 -12.11 -0.37 -3.08
N LYS A 274 -12.06 -0.96 -4.28
CA LYS A 274 -13.21 -1.59 -4.95
C LYS A 274 -13.02 -3.07 -5.18
N GLU A 275 -11.77 -3.53 -5.26
CA GLU A 275 -11.47 -4.94 -5.49
C GLU A 275 -10.20 -5.39 -4.76
N VAL A 276 -10.25 -6.60 -4.23
CA VAL A 276 -9.12 -7.32 -3.66
C VAL A 276 -8.96 -8.64 -4.40
N ARG A 277 -7.75 -8.88 -4.92
CA ARG A 277 -7.38 -10.09 -5.66
C ARG A 277 -6.39 -10.91 -4.85
N PHE A 278 -6.68 -12.17 -4.68
CA PHE A 278 -5.79 -13.15 -4.09
C PHE A 278 -5.21 -14.05 -5.19
N CYS A 279 -3.90 -13.99 -5.39
CA CYS A 279 -3.18 -14.93 -6.24
C CYS A 279 -2.71 -16.09 -5.35
N ILE A 280 -3.51 -17.14 -5.25
CA ILE A 280 -3.23 -18.30 -4.41
C ILE A 280 -2.63 -19.38 -5.30
N ASN A 281 -1.32 -19.60 -5.17
CA ASN A 281 -0.65 -20.78 -5.71
C ASN A 281 -0.72 -21.87 -4.62
N ASP A 282 -1.54 -22.88 -4.83
CA ASP A 282 -1.58 -24.18 -4.15
C ASP A 282 -1.93 -24.26 -2.66
N ASN A 283 -2.37 -23.20 -1.96
CA ASN A 283 -2.71 -23.33 -0.54
C ASN A 283 -3.81 -22.39 -0.05
N LEU A 284 -5.01 -22.53 -0.62
CA LEU A 284 -6.23 -21.86 -0.11
C LEU A 284 -6.42 -22.15 1.38
N ASP A 285 -6.11 -23.37 1.83
CA ASP A 285 -6.23 -23.81 3.21
C ASP A 285 -5.38 -22.98 4.18
N THR A 286 -4.13 -22.67 3.79
CA THR A 286 -3.24 -21.84 4.62
C THR A 286 -3.77 -20.41 4.73
N TYR A 287 -4.30 -19.84 3.64
CA TYR A 287 -4.93 -18.52 3.67
C TYR A 287 -6.16 -18.51 4.56
N LEU A 288 -7.04 -19.51 4.41
CA LEU A 288 -8.27 -19.62 5.19
C LEU A 288 -8.01 -19.76 6.69
N THR A 289 -6.96 -20.52 7.08
CA THR A 289 -6.62 -20.76 8.49
C THR A 289 -5.88 -19.59 9.15
N LYS A 290 -5.07 -18.86 8.41
CA LYS A 290 -4.30 -17.72 8.98
C LYS A 290 -5.14 -16.43 9.07
N GLY A 291 -6.12 -16.27 8.20
CA GLY A 291 -6.84 -15.01 8.05
C GLY A 291 -5.97 -13.88 7.51
N HIS A 292 -6.48 -12.68 7.58
CA HIS A 292 -5.73 -11.46 7.31
C HIS A 292 -6.08 -10.38 8.35
N PRO A 293 -5.25 -9.36 8.54
CA PRO A 293 -5.58 -8.27 9.46
C PRO A 293 -6.77 -7.47 8.93
N TYR A 294 -7.46 -6.84 9.86
CA TYR A 294 -8.56 -5.92 9.59
C TYR A 294 -8.21 -4.91 8.49
N ILE A 295 -8.87 -5.03 7.32
CA ILE A 295 -8.64 -4.15 6.17
C ILE A 295 -9.33 -2.79 6.38
N GLY A 296 -10.20 -2.66 7.37
CA GLY A 296 -10.90 -1.41 7.69
C GLY A 296 -11.86 -0.98 6.60
N VAL A 297 -12.85 -1.79 6.30
CA VAL A 297 -13.50 -1.80 4.99
C VAL A 297 -14.68 -0.87 4.85
N ASN A 298 -14.75 -0.25 3.66
CA ASN A 298 -15.98 0.24 3.07
C ASN A 298 -16.79 -0.94 2.47
N CYS A 299 -18.10 -0.97 2.71
CA CYS A 299 -19.00 -1.92 2.06
C CYS A 299 -18.89 -1.81 0.52
N GLY A 300 -18.94 -2.92 -0.19
CA GLY A 300 -18.98 -2.94 -1.66
C GLY A 300 -17.68 -3.38 -2.34
N ILE A 301 -16.73 -3.98 -1.61
CA ILE A 301 -15.53 -4.55 -2.21
C ILE A 301 -15.85 -5.88 -2.87
N LYS A 302 -15.34 -6.06 -4.09
CA LYS A 302 -15.34 -7.33 -4.80
C LYS A 302 -14.07 -8.10 -4.49
N TYR A 303 -14.23 -9.35 -4.13
CA TYR A 303 -13.11 -10.25 -3.86
C TYR A 303 -12.95 -11.26 -4.98
N TYR A 304 -11.69 -11.55 -5.33
CA TYR A 304 -11.34 -12.50 -6.39
C TYR A 304 -10.30 -13.49 -5.87
N ILE A 305 -10.50 -14.77 -6.18
CA ILE A 305 -9.50 -15.82 -5.99
C ILE A 305 -9.09 -16.31 -7.37
N ASN A 306 -7.81 -16.20 -7.73
CA ASN A 306 -7.28 -16.58 -9.04
C ASN A 306 -8.15 -16.02 -10.20
N ASP A 307 -8.42 -14.70 -10.14
CA ASP A 307 -9.23 -13.92 -11.08
C ASP A 307 -10.71 -14.29 -11.19
N LYS A 308 -11.21 -15.20 -10.34
CA LYS A 308 -12.63 -15.53 -10.26
C LYS A 308 -13.28 -14.77 -9.11
N GLU A 309 -14.32 -13.98 -9.38
CA GLU A 309 -15.10 -13.27 -8.35
C GLU A 309 -15.75 -14.27 -7.39
N ILE A 310 -15.60 -14.01 -6.08
CA ILE A 310 -16.17 -14.85 -5.02
C ILE A 310 -17.61 -14.41 -4.79
N THR A 311 -18.57 -15.19 -5.30
CA THR A 311 -20.00 -15.02 -5.03
C THR A 311 -20.57 -16.14 -4.16
N SER A 312 -19.90 -17.29 -4.13
CA SER A 312 -20.18 -18.41 -3.23
C SER A 312 -18.85 -19.07 -2.85
N ILE A 313 -18.73 -19.52 -1.62
CA ILE A 313 -17.55 -20.25 -1.16
C ILE A 313 -17.93 -21.49 -0.40
N GLU A 314 -17.25 -22.59 -0.72
CA GLU A 314 -17.26 -23.84 0.01
C GLU A 314 -15.89 -23.99 0.68
N ILE A 315 -15.88 -23.97 2.01
CA ILE A 315 -14.63 -24.13 2.78
C ILE A 315 -14.23 -25.61 2.70
N PRO A 316 -12.96 -25.91 2.33
CA PRO A 316 -12.48 -27.29 2.21
C PRO A 316 -12.65 -28.11 3.49
N SER A 317 -12.92 -29.42 3.36
CA SER A 317 -13.21 -30.31 4.49
C SER A 317 -12.06 -30.50 5.47
N ASN A 318 -10.82 -30.27 5.04
CA ASN A 318 -9.61 -30.29 5.87
C ASN A 318 -9.38 -29.02 6.69
N VAL A 319 -10.14 -27.95 6.43
CA VAL A 319 -10.06 -26.68 7.18
C VAL A 319 -10.93 -26.81 8.43
N THR A 320 -10.30 -26.80 9.59
CA THR A 320 -10.97 -26.90 10.90
C THR A 320 -11.11 -25.55 11.61
N THR A 321 -10.35 -24.54 11.21
CA THR A 321 -10.40 -23.20 11.76
C THR A 321 -10.34 -22.16 10.64
N LEU A 322 -11.12 -21.09 10.75
CA LEU A 322 -10.99 -19.90 9.90
C LEU A 322 -10.26 -18.80 10.66
N GLY A 323 -9.34 -18.17 9.99
CA GLY A 323 -8.59 -17.04 10.55
C GLY A 323 -9.43 -15.76 10.66
N ASN A 324 -8.88 -14.76 11.36
CA ASN A 324 -9.52 -13.46 11.54
C ASN A 324 -9.69 -12.75 10.20
N TYR A 325 -10.84 -12.07 10.01
CA TYR A 325 -11.17 -11.17 8.89
C TYR A 325 -11.07 -11.76 7.48
N VAL A 326 -10.98 -13.09 7.34
CA VAL A 326 -10.65 -13.79 6.08
C VAL A 326 -11.56 -13.44 4.89
N PHE A 327 -12.80 -13.06 5.12
CA PHE A 327 -13.77 -12.60 4.11
C PHE A 327 -14.43 -11.26 4.50
N GLU A 328 -13.82 -10.49 5.39
CA GLU A 328 -14.39 -9.21 5.80
C GLU A 328 -14.73 -8.32 4.59
N GLY A 329 -15.92 -7.73 4.60
CA GLY A 329 -16.39 -6.80 3.55
C GLY A 329 -16.72 -7.46 2.21
N CYS A 330 -16.71 -8.79 2.11
CA CYS A 330 -17.06 -9.54 0.90
C CYS A 330 -18.56 -9.41 0.56
N SER A 331 -19.00 -8.21 0.19
CA SER A 331 -20.41 -7.91 -0.07
C SER A 331 -21.01 -8.65 -1.28
N GLY A 332 -20.17 -9.19 -2.18
CA GLY A 332 -20.57 -10.04 -3.29
C GLY A 332 -20.85 -11.49 -2.90
N LEU A 333 -20.43 -11.94 -1.69
CA LEU A 333 -20.64 -13.30 -1.21
C LEU A 333 -22.12 -13.51 -0.87
N THR A 334 -22.78 -14.42 -1.58
CA THR A 334 -24.21 -14.73 -1.39
C THR A 334 -24.45 -16.04 -0.66
N SER A 335 -23.49 -16.97 -0.72
CA SER A 335 -23.60 -18.29 -0.09
C SER A 335 -22.27 -18.75 0.49
N LEU A 336 -22.32 -19.29 1.71
CA LEU A 336 -21.18 -19.84 2.44
C LEU A 336 -21.49 -21.30 2.83
N THR A 337 -20.52 -22.20 2.64
CA THR A 337 -20.60 -23.57 3.15
C THR A 337 -19.42 -23.83 4.08
N LEU A 338 -19.71 -24.16 5.34
CA LEU A 338 -18.76 -24.54 6.37
C LEU A 338 -18.73 -26.07 6.55
N PRO A 339 -17.56 -26.73 6.55
CA PRO A 339 -17.45 -28.18 6.60
C PRO A 339 -17.81 -28.74 7.98
N ALA A 340 -18.07 -30.07 8.03
CA ALA A 340 -18.40 -30.77 9.28
C ALA A 340 -17.28 -30.69 10.34
N GLY A 341 -16.03 -30.54 9.91
CA GLY A 341 -14.86 -30.46 10.80
C GLY A 341 -14.53 -29.08 11.33
N ILE A 342 -15.31 -28.05 10.98
CA ILE A 342 -15.03 -26.68 11.45
C ILE A 342 -15.26 -26.58 12.96
N THR A 343 -14.30 -26.07 13.70
CA THR A 343 -14.35 -25.92 15.17
C THR A 343 -14.27 -24.48 15.62
N GLU A 344 -13.73 -23.57 14.78
CA GLU A 344 -13.54 -22.18 15.15
C GLU A 344 -13.61 -21.25 13.93
N ILE A 345 -14.25 -20.11 14.11
CA ILE A 345 -14.30 -19.00 13.15
C ILE A 345 -13.74 -17.77 13.85
N GLY A 346 -12.66 -17.22 13.29
CA GLY A 346 -11.94 -16.10 13.87
C GLY A 346 -12.68 -14.78 13.82
N ASP A 347 -12.17 -13.77 14.55
CA ASP A 347 -12.78 -12.45 14.70
C ASP A 347 -13.06 -11.81 13.34
N GLY A 348 -14.30 -11.34 13.13
CA GLY A 348 -14.72 -10.61 11.96
C GLY A 348 -14.64 -11.36 10.64
N ALA A 349 -14.50 -12.69 10.64
CA ALA A 349 -14.27 -13.50 9.45
C ALA A 349 -15.26 -13.24 8.30
N PHE A 350 -16.50 -12.90 8.61
CA PHE A 350 -17.56 -12.59 7.64
C PHE A 350 -18.23 -11.24 7.90
N SER A 351 -17.59 -10.35 8.68
CA SER A 351 -18.09 -9.00 8.92
C SER A 351 -18.32 -8.27 7.60
N TYR A 352 -19.43 -7.55 7.52
CA TYR A 352 -19.82 -6.76 6.35
C TYR A 352 -19.99 -7.57 5.03
N CYS A 353 -20.18 -8.89 5.12
CA CYS A 353 -20.64 -9.72 4.00
C CYS A 353 -22.13 -9.48 3.73
N SER A 354 -22.49 -8.26 3.36
CA SER A 354 -23.89 -7.80 3.26
C SER A 354 -24.72 -8.50 2.17
N GLY A 355 -24.06 -9.24 1.25
CA GLY A 355 -24.71 -10.04 0.21
C GLY A 355 -25.13 -11.42 0.67
N LEU A 356 -24.72 -11.90 1.87
CA LEU A 356 -25.02 -13.25 2.34
C LEU A 356 -26.53 -13.45 2.51
N THR A 357 -27.04 -14.49 1.85
CA THR A 357 -28.43 -14.93 1.93
C THR A 357 -28.56 -16.37 2.45
N SER A 358 -27.48 -17.16 2.42
CA SER A 358 -27.48 -18.53 2.92
C SER A 358 -26.12 -18.94 3.49
N ILE A 359 -26.13 -19.54 4.66
CA ILE A 359 -24.96 -20.15 5.31
C ILE A 359 -25.31 -21.60 5.63
N TYR A 360 -24.57 -22.55 5.07
CA TYR A 360 -24.70 -23.98 5.36
C TYR A 360 -23.57 -24.37 6.31
N VAL A 361 -23.91 -24.85 7.50
CA VAL A 361 -22.96 -25.38 8.47
C VAL A 361 -23.19 -26.91 8.58
N TYR A 362 -22.15 -27.68 8.26
CA TYR A 362 -22.23 -29.16 8.34
C TYR A 362 -21.75 -29.68 9.70
N ALA A 363 -21.27 -28.84 10.60
CA ALA A 363 -20.81 -29.22 11.93
C ALA A 363 -21.98 -29.54 12.84
N GLU A 364 -22.01 -30.76 13.41
CA GLU A 364 -22.97 -31.17 14.44
C GLU A 364 -22.68 -30.52 15.79
N ILE A 365 -21.40 -30.22 16.07
CA ILE A 365 -20.96 -29.45 17.25
C ILE A 365 -20.81 -28.01 16.80
N VAL A 366 -21.49 -27.07 17.48
CA VAL A 366 -21.46 -25.67 17.16
C VAL A 366 -20.02 -25.15 17.23
N PRO A 367 -19.44 -24.60 16.13
CA PRO A 367 -18.11 -24.05 16.16
C PRO A 367 -18.08 -22.79 17.04
N LYS A 368 -16.93 -22.55 17.68
CA LYS A 368 -16.70 -21.28 18.36
C LYS A 368 -16.65 -20.18 17.30
N ILE A 369 -17.31 -19.07 17.58
CA ILE A 369 -17.16 -17.86 16.79
C ILE A 369 -16.49 -16.78 17.65
N GLY A 370 -15.63 -15.98 17.04
CA GLY A 370 -14.91 -14.90 17.72
C GLY A 370 -15.82 -13.69 17.94
N ARG A 371 -15.35 -12.47 17.70
CA ARG A 371 -16.11 -11.22 17.88
C ARG A 371 -16.51 -10.63 16.54
N VAL A 372 -17.73 -10.09 16.45
CA VAL A 372 -18.26 -9.33 15.29
C VAL A 372 -18.28 -10.08 13.94
N GLU A 373 -18.35 -11.43 13.95
CA GLU A 373 -18.16 -12.29 12.76
C GLU A 373 -19.16 -12.03 11.64
N PHE A 374 -20.41 -11.78 11.97
CA PHE A 374 -21.50 -11.55 11.01
C PHE A 374 -22.06 -10.12 11.10
N THR A 375 -21.34 -9.19 11.73
CA THR A 375 -21.75 -7.79 11.75
C THR A 375 -21.94 -7.27 10.33
N GLY A 376 -23.10 -6.64 10.05
CA GLY A 376 -23.42 -6.12 8.71
C GLY A 376 -24.03 -7.15 7.75
N VAL A 377 -24.19 -8.41 8.15
CA VAL A 377 -25.05 -9.39 7.47
C VAL A 377 -26.52 -9.09 7.83
N ASP A 378 -27.43 -9.10 6.85
CA ASP A 378 -28.85 -8.85 7.07
C ASP A 378 -29.50 -10.13 7.65
N ALA A 379 -29.65 -10.20 8.98
CA ALA A 379 -30.21 -11.32 9.72
C ALA A 379 -31.59 -11.77 9.22
N LYS A 380 -32.39 -10.85 8.64
CA LYS A 380 -33.74 -11.16 8.11
C LYS A 380 -33.71 -11.79 6.72
N LYS A 381 -32.65 -11.57 5.98
CA LYS A 381 -32.47 -12.09 4.61
C LYS A 381 -31.57 -13.32 4.57
N CYS A 382 -30.69 -13.50 5.55
CA CYS A 382 -29.77 -14.61 5.60
C CYS A 382 -30.37 -15.78 6.37
N THR A 383 -30.38 -16.96 5.76
CA THR A 383 -30.79 -18.20 6.41
C THR A 383 -29.57 -19.01 6.82
N LEU A 384 -29.51 -19.38 8.09
CA LEU A 384 -28.53 -20.32 8.63
C LEU A 384 -29.09 -21.74 8.53
N TYR A 385 -28.48 -22.59 7.74
CA TYR A 385 -28.79 -23.99 7.60
C TYR A 385 -27.88 -24.81 8.49
N VAL A 386 -28.47 -25.63 9.39
CA VAL A 386 -27.76 -26.45 10.39
C VAL A 386 -28.15 -27.91 10.28
N PRO A 387 -27.32 -28.86 10.74
CA PRO A 387 -27.65 -30.30 10.70
C PRO A 387 -28.93 -30.62 11.46
N MET A 388 -29.65 -31.64 10.99
CA MET A 388 -30.86 -32.15 11.64
C MET A 388 -30.59 -32.50 13.11
N GLY A 389 -31.43 -32.02 14.02
CA GLY A 389 -31.33 -32.26 15.47
C GLY A 389 -30.44 -31.26 16.22
N THR A 390 -29.83 -30.29 15.53
CA THR A 390 -28.90 -29.29 16.15
C THR A 390 -29.52 -27.91 16.29
N TYR A 391 -30.77 -27.70 15.88
CA TYR A 391 -31.42 -26.37 15.92
C TYR A 391 -31.26 -25.66 17.27
N SER A 392 -31.54 -26.37 18.37
CA SER A 392 -31.48 -25.77 19.72
C SER A 392 -30.07 -25.34 20.10
N ASP A 393 -29.07 -26.13 19.70
CA ASP A 393 -27.66 -25.84 20.02
C ASP A 393 -27.17 -24.58 19.30
N TYR A 394 -27.52 -24.43 18.01
CA TYR A 394 -27.20 -23.25 17.23
C TYR A 394 -28.00 -22.02 17.68
N TRP A 395 -29.29 -22.19 18.01
CA TRP A 395 -30.14 -21.09 18.48
C TRP A 395 -29.71 -20.52 19.84
N LEU A 396 -29.20 -21.40 20.74
CA LEU A 396 -28.69 -21.01 22.06
C LEU A 396 -27.22 -20.53 22.03
N SER A 397 -26.55 -20.63 20.90
CA SER A 397 -25.15 -20.19 20.71
C SER A 397 -25.08 -18.75 20.20
N ASP A 398 -23.86 -18.26 20.09
CA ASP A 398 -23.59 -16.93 19.50
C ASP A 398 -24.12 -16.79 18.06
N PHE A 399 -24.35 -17.88 17.30
CA PHE A 399 -25.03 -17.84 16.01
C PHE A 399 -26.48 -17.36 16.12
N GLY A 400 -27.20 -17.74 17.19
CA GLY A 400 -28.54 -17.29 17.44
C GLY A 400 -28.67 -15.79 17.69
N ASP A 401 -27.61 -15.16 18.14
CA ASP A 401 -27.56 -13.70 18.29
C ASP A 401 -27.49 -12.96 16.95
N TYR A 402 -26.96 -13.61 15.91
CA TYR A 402 -26.83 -13.03 14.57
C TYR A 402 -27.96 -13.43 13.62
N PHE A 403 -28.57 -14.63 13.73
CA PHE A 403 -29.50 -15.16 12.74
C PHE A 403 -30.89 -15.41 13.32
N GLU A 404 -31.89 -14.70 12.80
CA GLU A 404 -33.31 -14.92 13.15
C GLU A 404 -33.88 -16.14 12.44
N ASN A 405 -33.29 -16.57 11.30
CA ASN A 405 -33.81 -17.61 10.45
C ASN A 405 -32.84 -18.81 10.40
N ILE A 406 -33.09 -19.80 11.29
CA ILE A 406 -32.32 -21.05 11.40
C ILE A 406 -33.19 -22.19 10.90
N VAL A 407 -32.68 -23.02 9.97
CA VAL A 407 -33.38 -24.11 9.34
C VAL A 407 -32.53 -25.37 9.38
N GLU A 408 -33.10 -26.46 9.86
CA GLU A 408 -32.43 -27.75 9.84
C GLU A 408 -32.45 -28.39 8.45
N PHE A 409 -31.36 -29.05 8.08
CA PHE A 409 -31.27 -29.83 6.85
C PHE A 409 -30.59 -31.18 7.10
N GLU A 410 -30.93 -32.19 6.28
CA GLU A 410 -30.23 -33.47 6.33
C GLU A 410 -28.80 -33.30 5.78
N ALA A 411 -27.81 -33.26 6.67
CA ALA A 411 -26.39 -33.23 6.33
C ALA A 411 -25.94 -34.62 5.86
N THR A 412 -26.39 -35.05 4.68
CA THR A 412 -25.89 -36.30 4.08
C THR A 412 -24.47 -36.01 3.57
N GLY A 413 -23.46 -36.52 4.30
CA GLY A 413 -22.05 -36.24 4.12
C GLY A 413 -21.56 -36.43 2.69
N ILE A 414 -20.95 -35.41 2.17
CA ILE A 414 -20.00 -35.48 1.05
C ILE A 414 -18.67 -35.94 1.62
N ASP A 415 -18.57 -37.17 2.13
CA ASP A 415 -17.29 -37.88 2.33
C ASP A 415 -17.57 -39.36 2.73
N LYS A 416 -18.08 -40.10 1.77
CA LYS A 416 -17.76 -41.53 1.70
C LYS A 416 -17.37 -41.84 0.26
N THR A 417 -16.09 -41.78 -0.03
CA THR A 417 -15.50 -42.56 -1.12
C THR A 417 -15.72 -44.04 -0.85
N THR A 418 -16.96 -44.52 -1.11
CA THR A 418 -17.19 -45.91 -1.33
C THR A 418 -17.13 -46.14 -2.84
N THR A 419 -16.02 -46.70 -3.30
CA THR A 419 -15.95 -47.43 -4.57
C THR A 419 -16.93 -48.61 -4.51
N SER A 420 -18.18 -48.35 -4.88
CA SER A 420 -19.16 -49.37 -5.17
C SER A 420 -19.78 -49.07 -6.53
N THR A 421 -19.69 -50.05 -7.43
CA THR A 421 -20.05 -49.97 -8.86
C THR A 421 -21.56 -50.10 -9.12
N ASP A 422 -22.42 -50.17 -8.08
CA ASP A 422 -23.87 -50.46 -8.22
C ASP A 422 -24.75 -49.44 -7.45
N VAL A 423 -24.53 -48.16 -7.64
CA VAL A 423 -25.37 -47.11 -7.01
C VAL A 423 -26.44 -46.65 -8.00
N GLU A 424 -27.69 -47.01 -7.79
CA GLU A 424 -28.83 -46.64 -8.63
C GLU A 424 -29.53 -45.36 -8.13
N GLU A 425 -30.03 -44.52 -9.06
CA GLU A 425 -30.86 -43.37 -8.75
C GLU A 425 -32.24 -43.85 -8.22
N VAL A 426 -32.58 -43.50 -6.97
CA VAL A 426 -33.85 -43.89 -6.34
C VAL A 426 -34.90 -42.79 -6.36
N ALA A 427 -34.49 -41.54 -6.43
CA ALA A 427 -35.42 -40.41 -6.54
C ALA A 427 -34.70 -39.15 -7.06
N ARG A 428 -35.47 -38.30 -7.70
CA ARG A 428 -35.03 -37.00 -8.21
C ARG A 428 -35.98 -35.90 -7.79
N TYR A 429 -35.46 -34.75 -7.45
CA TYR A 429 -36.22 -33.59 -7.00
C TYR A 429 -35.76 -32.31 -7.73
N SER A 430 -36.67 -31.37 -7.91
CA SER A 430 -36.34 -30.00 -8.29
C SER A 430 -35.66 -29.29 -7.13
N VAL A 431 -35.04 -28.14 -7.40
CA VAL A 431 -34.46 -27.28 -6.36
C VAL A 431 -35.47 -26.79 -5.31
N ASN A 432 -36.75 -26.85 -5.61
CA ASN A 432 -37.83 -26.46 -4.72
C ASN A 432 -38.42 -27.68 -3.95
N GLY A 433 -37.72 -28.84 -3.95
CA GLY A 433 -38.11 -30.05 -3.23
C GLY A 433 -39.23 -30.87 -3.91
N GLN A 434 -39.72 -30.49 -5.09
CA GLN A 434 -40.76 -31.26 -5.81
C GLN A 434 -40.16 -32.52 -6.46
N ARG A 435 -40.73 -33.71 -6.19
CA ARG A 435 -40.26 -34.94 -6.79
C ARG A 435 -40.49 -34.93 -8.31
N LEU A 436 -39.44 -35.27 -9.05
CA LEU A 436 -39.44 -35.34 -10.50
C LEU A 436 -39.48 -36.78 -10.97
N SER A 437 -40.29 -37.09 -11.99
CA SER A 437 -40.39 -38.41 -12.62
C SER A 437 -39.33 -38.64 -13.70
N ALA A 438 -38.64 -37.58 -14.13
CA ALA A 438 -37.58 -37.61 -15.14
C ALA A 438 -36.63 -36.40 -14.96
N PRO A 439 -35.39 -36.44 -15.51
CA PRO A 439 -34.50 -35.27 -15.52
C PRO A 439 -35.16 -34.07 -16.20
N THR A 440 -35.16 -32.93 -15.51
CA THR A 440 -35.67 -31.65 -16.06
C THR A 440 -34.53 -30.67 -16.23
N LYS A 441 -34.61 -29.85 -17.26
CA LYS A 441 -33.59 -28.83 -17.57
C LYS A 441 -33.35 -27.95 -16.34
N GLY A 442 -32.06 -27.73 -16.01
CA GLY A 442 -31.63 -26.98 -14.84
C GLY A 442 -31.01 -27.89 -13.77
N LEU A 443 -30.93 -27.39 -12.53
CA LEU A 443 -30.35 -28.15 -11.40
C LEU A 443 -31.38 -29.09 -10.81
N ASN A 444 -31.05 -30.42 -10.76
CA ASN A 444 -31.84 -31.45 -10.13
C ASN A 444 -31.10 -32.01 -8.90
N ILE A 445 -31.84 -32.37 -7.87
CA ILE A 445 -31.34 -33.07 -6.68
C ILE A 445 -31.65 -34.55 -6.85
N VAL A 446 -30.61 -35.39 -6.93
CA VAL A 446 -30.76 -36.84 -7.18
C VAL A 446 -30.34 -37.59 -5.92
N LYS A 447 -31.27 -38.47 -5.43
CA LYS A 447 -31.00 -39.38 -4.33
C LYS A 447 -30.69 -40.77 -4.91
N TYR A 448 -29.62 -41.38 -4.40
CA TYR A 448 -29.13 -42.70 -4.83
C TYR A 448 -29.43 -43.80 -3.80
N SER A 449 -29.32 -45.07 -4.22
CA SER A 449 -29.60 -46.26 -3.40
C SER A 449 -28.68 -46.41 -2.18
N ASP A 450 -27.48 -45.81 -2.21
CA ASP A 450 -26.55 -45.74 -1.09
C ASP A 450 -26.92 -44.67 -0.06
N GLY A 451 -28.02 -43.93 -0.27
CA GLY A 451 -28.45 -42.83 0.55
C GLY A 451 -27.84 -41.49 0.14
N SER A 452 -26.85 -41.49 -0.76
CA SER A 452 -26.21 -40.25 -1.22
C SER A 452 -27.15 -39.36 -2.04
N VAL A 453 -26.94 -38.04 -1.96
CA VAL A 453 -27.71 -37.04 -2.72
C VAL A 453 -26.74 -36.18 -3.51
N LYS A 454 -26.94 -36.06 -4.82
CA LYS A 454 -26.11 -35.22 -5.70
C LYS A 454 -26.93 -34.14 -6.41
N LYS A 455 -26.36 -32.97 -6.58
CA LYS A 455 -26.89 -31.93 -7.47
C LYS A 455 -26.40 -32.23 -8.90
N VAL A 456 -27.32 -32.49 -9.82
CA VAL A 456 -27.02 -32.81 -11.21
C VAL A 456 -27.56 -31.71 -12.10
N ALA A 457 -26.70 -31.08 -12.86
CA ALA A 457 -27.10 -30.10 -13.89
C ALA A 457 -27.56 -30.87 -15.14
N VAL A 458 -28.81 -30.69 -15.54
CA VAL A 458 -29.39 -31.22 -16.78
C VAL A 458 -29.42 -30.07 -17.81
N ARG A 459 -28.71 -30.25 -18.91
CA ARG A 459 -28.60 -29.24 -20.01
C ARG A 459 -29.82 -29.25 -20.93
#